data_9ccda2f552d1153f0c5b84155aac17f8
#
_entry.id   9ccda2f552d1153f0c5b84155aac17f8
#
_cell.length_a   1.000
_cell.length_b   1.000
_cell.length_c   1.000
_cell.angle_alpha   90.00
_cell.angle_beta   90.00
_cell.angle_gamma   90.00
#
_symmetry.space_group_name_H-M   'P 1'
#
loop_
_entity.id
_entity.type
_entity.pdbx_description
1 polymer ?
#
loop_
_entity_poly.entity_id
_entity_poly.type
_entity_poly.pdbx_seq_one_letter_code
_entity_poly.pdbx_strand_id
1 'polypeptide(L)'
;LDGNGCSFCSEVGTGFEALASQVSVTEQLERTKILIEKKYKAKKYIAYFQNYTNTFMKLDVFQAYICEAAACLDIVEISISTRPDCIQKEYLDVLKSISEKYQVAISIELGLQTVNYHTLDTINRGHGLAEYIDAVLMIQSYAFPICTHIILNLPGDSMRDAIESAKILSALKIDIVKIH
;
A
#
# COMPACT_ATOMS: atom_id res chain seq x y z
N LEU A 1 -0.75 17.98 2.08
CA LEU A 1 -1.92 17.31 2.69
C LEU A 1 -2.47 18.20 3.78
N ASP A 2 -3.46 19.01 3.43
CA ASP A 2 -4.08 19.93 4.37
C ASP A 2 -5.04 19.16 5.31
N GLY A 3 -4.55 18.83 6.44
CA GLY A 3 -5.19 18.77 7.77
C GLY A 3 -6.14 17.65 8.12
N ASN A 4 -7.10 17.25 7.37
CA ASN A 4 -8.19 16.40 7.89
C ASN A 4 -8.29 15.05 7.19
N GLY A 5 -7.33 14.26 6.98
CA GLY A 5 -7.39 12.88 6.47
C GLY A 5 -8.68 12.42 5.75
N CYS A 6 -8.73 11.23 5.22
CA CYS A 6 -9.98 10.68 4.63
C CYS A 6 -11.03 10.44 5.72
N SER A 7 -12.30 10.76 5.45
CA SER A 7 -13.42 10.65 6.40
C SER A 7 -13.69 9.21 6.91
N PHE A 8 -13.14 8.20 6.26
CA PHE A 8 -13.27 6.79 6.64
C PHE A 8 -12.03 6.22 7.36
N CYS A 9 -10.94 7.01 7.51
CA CYS A 9 -9.77 6.57 8.26
C CYS A 9 -10.01 6.76 9.76
N SER A 10 -9.77 5.71 10.56
CA SER A 10 -9.75 5.85 12.01
C SER A 10 -8.50 6.62 12.45
N GLU A 11 -8.57 7.32 13.61
CA GLU A 11 -7.42 8.03 14.19
C GLU A 11 -6.22 7.12 14.49
N VAL A 12 -6.45 5.83 14.66
CA VAL A 12 -5.44 4.80 14.95
C VAL A 12 -4.89 4.15 13.66
N GLY A 13 -5.39 4.55 12.48
CA GLY A 13 -5.09 3.85 11.23
C GLY A 13 -5.79 2.48 11.16
N THR A 14 -5.46 1.68 10.13
CA THR A 14 -6.05 0.35 9.91
C THR A 14 -5.28 -0.78 10.62
N GLY A 15 -4.29 -0.45 11.45
CA GLY A 15 -3.34 -1.40 11.99
C GLY A 15 -3.57 -1.74 13.46
N PHE A 16 -4.69 -2.39 13.80
CA PHE A 16 -4.86 -2.97 15.15
C PHE A 16 -3.76 -3.98 15.52
N GLU A 17 -3.05 -4.50 14.53
CA GLU A 17 -1.98 -5.48 14.68
C GLU A 17 -0.59 -4.82 14.62
N ALA A 18 -0.48 -3.54 14.26
CA ALA A 18 0.80 -2.84 14.20
C ALA A 18 1.26 -2.44 15.62
N LEU A 19 2.53 -2.69 15.89
CA LEU A 19 3.18 -2.24 17.13
C LEU A 19 3.46 -0.73 17.07
N ALA A 20 3.74 -0.13 18.23
CA ALA A 20 4.03 1.30 18.32
C ALA A 20 5.22 1.69 17.42
N SER A 21 5.15 2.87 16.81
CA SER A 21 6.17 3.39 15.87
C SER A 21 7.58 3.58 16.48
N GLN A 22 7.70 3.51 17.80
CA GLN A 22 8.96 3.56 18.53
C GLN A 22 9.74 2.21 18.49
N VAL A 23 9.06 1.14 18.10
CA VAL A 23 9.67 -0.20 17.99
C VAL A 23 10.29 -0.32 16.60
N SER A 24 11.52 -0.81 16.48
CA SER A 24 12.18 -1.01 15.19
C SER A 24 11.41 -1.96 14.28
N VAL A 25 11.58 -1.83 12.96
CA VAL A 25 10.91 -2.71 11.98
C VAL A 25 11.30 -4.17 12.23
N THR A 26 12.57 -4.44 12.49
CA THR A 26 13.05 -5.79 12.81
C THR A 26 12.31 -6.37 14.01
N GLU A 27 12.21 -5.62 15.10
CA GLU A 27 11.54 -6.10 16.33
C GLU A 27 10.05 -6.32 16.12
N GLN A 28 9.37 -5.44 15.35
CA GLN A 28 7.97 -5.63 14.97
C GLN A 28 7.79 -6.92 14.18
N LEU A 29 8.63 -7.17 13.18
CA LEU A 29 8.59 -8.36 12.35
C LEU A 29 8.85 -9.62 13.16
N GLU A 30 9.89 -9.65 13.98
CA GLU A 30 10.23 -10.82 14.79
C GLU A 30 9.12 -11.18 15.79
N ARG A 31 8.55 -10.19 16.48
CA ARG A 31 7.42 -10.42 17.40
C ARG A 31 6.19 -10.96 16.65
N THR A 32 5.88 -10.40 15.48
CA THR A 32 4.72 -10.82 14.68
C THR A 32 4.95 -12.22 14.09
N LYS A 33 6.16 -12.53 13.60
CA LYS A 33 6.52 -13.84 13.07
C LYS A 33 6.27 -14.95 14.10
N ILE A 34 6.66 -14.77 15.36
CA ILE A 34 6.43 -15.73 16.44
C ILE A 34 4.93 -16.06 16.59
N LEU A 35 4.07 -15.03 16.54
CA LEU A 35 2.61 -15.21 16.63
C LEU A 35 2.04 -15.93 15.42
N ILE A 36 2.46 -15.53 14.22
CA ILE A 36 2.02 -16.09 12.94
C ILE A 36 2.49 -17.54 12.79
N GLU A 37 3.74 -17.85 13.13
CA GLU A 37 4.27 -19.22 13.08
C GLU A 37 3.49 -20.15 14.00
N LYS A 38 3.21 -19.72 15.23
CA LYS A 38 2.41 -20.48 16.19
C LYS A 38 1.01 -20.79 15.67
N LYS A 39 0.36 -19.82 15.01
CA LYS A 39 -1.03 -19.92 14.53
C LYS A 39 -1.14 -20.66 13.20
N TYR A 40 -0.26 -20.37 12.25
CA TYR A 40 -0.38 -20.81 10.86
C TYR A 40 0.73 -21.74 10.40
N LYS A 41 1.74 -22.02 11.23
CA LYS A 41 2.95 -22.81 10.90
C LYS A 41 3.68 -22.25 9.66
N ALA A 42 3.60 -20.94 9.45
CA ALA A 42 4.24 -20.26 8.34
C ALA A 42 5.76 -20.34 8.48
N LYS A 43 6.46 -20.40 7.32
CA LYS A 43 7.94 -20.45 7.25
C LYS A 43 8.52 -19.32 6.43
N LYS A 44 7.67 -18.61 5.66
CA LYS A 44 8.03 -17.44 4.87
C LYS A 44 6.96 -16.39 5.06
N TYR A 45 7.36 -15.13 5.01
CA TYR A 45 6.50 -14.02 5.40
C TYR A 45 6.57 -12.88 4.39
N ILE A 46 5.48 -12.14 4.31
CA ILE A 46 5.40 -10.85 3.63
C ILE A 46 5.48 -9.76 4.70
N ALA A 47 6.45 -8.86 4.61
CA ALA A 47 6.49 -7.67 5.45
C ALA A 47 5.51 -6.63 4.89
N TYR A 48 4.41 -6.38 5.59
CA TYR A 48 3.36 -5.49 5.13
C TYR A 48 3.40 -4.14 5.83
N PHE A 49 3.78 -3.10 5.10
CA PHE A 49 3.73 -1.71 5.53
C PHE A 49 2.34 -1.15 5.27
N GLN A 50 1.43 -1.36 6.21
CA GLN A 50 0.00 -1.08 6.04
C GLN A 50 -0.40 0.33 6.45
N ASN A 51 0.10 0.81 7.59
CA ASN A 51 -0.39 2.05 8.19
C ASN A 51 0.03 3.30 7.43
N TYR A 52 -0.91 4.22 7.25
CA TYR A 52 -0.72 5.53 6.63
C TYR A 52 -0.23 5.47 5.18
N THR A 53 0.42 6.54 4.74
CA THR A 53 0.98 6.71 3.39
C THR A 53 2.49 6.54 3.47
N ASN A 54 2.97 5.32 3.22
CA ASN A 54 4.38 4.98 3.47
C ASN A 54 5.36 5.78 2.59
N THR A 55 4.97 6.15 1.37
CA THR A 55 5.80 6.99 0.48
C THR A 55 5.67 8.49 0.73
N PHE A 56 5.06 8.90 1.85
CA PHE A 56 5.00 10.31 2.26
C PHE A 56 6.10 10.70 3.27
N MET A 57 6.75 9.72 3.91
CA MET A 57 7.88 9.99 4.80
C MET A 57 9.13 10.40 4.00
N LYS A 58 10.14 10.97 4.67
CA LYS A 58 11.41 11.31 4.00
C LYS A 58 12.06 10.07 3.40
N LEU A 59 12.67 10.24 2.22
CA LEU A 59 13.21 9.15 1.42
C LEU A 59 14.29 8.33 2.16
N ASP A 60 15.16 8.98 2.93
CA ASP A 60 16.19 8.32 3.73
C ASP A 60 15.61 7.45 4.84
N VAL A 61 14.55 7.91 5.50
CA VAL A 61 13.82 7.14 6.53
C VAL A 61 13.09 5.96 5.89
N PHE A 62 12.41 6.19 4.76
CA PHE A 62 11.77 5.13 3.99
C PHE A 62 12.76 4.04 3.60
N GLN A 63 13.89 4.43 3.00
CA GLN A 63 14.95 3.49 2.61
C GLN A 63 15.46 2.68 3.79
N ALA A 64 15.68 3.32 4.95
CA ALA A 64 16.15 2.63 6.15
C ALA A 64 15.16 1.57 6.61
N TYR A 65 13.87 1.88 6.68
CA TYR A 65 12.83 0.92 7.09
C TYR A 65 12.68 -0.25 6.12
N ILE A 66 12.72 0.01 4.81
CA ILE A 66 12.62 -1.06 3.81
C ILE A 66 13.86 -1.94 3.83
N CYS A 67 15.08 -1.36 3.97
CA CYS A 67 16.31 -2.14 4.15
C CYS A 67 16.27 -3.01 5.41
N GLU A 68 15.77 -2.49 6.52
CA GLU A 68 15.63 -3.21 7.78
C GLU A 68 14.69 -4.42 7.61
N ALA A 69 13.54 -4.24 6.95
CA ALA A 69 12.62 -5.33 6.64
C ALA A 69 13.23 -6.36 5.69
N ALA A 70 13.92 -5.91 4.63
CA ALA A 70 14.53 -6.78 3.63
C ALA A 70 15.69 -7.64 4.20
N ALA A 71 16.34 -7.15 5.25
CA ALA A 71 17.41 -7.88 5.95
C ALA A 71 16.90 -8.94 6.93
N CYS A 72 15.61 -8.93 7.27
CA CYS A 72 15.03 -9.92 8.17
C CYS A 72 14.94 -11.30 7.51
N LEU A 73 15.35 -12.33 8.25
CA LEU A 73 15.29 -13.72 7.80
C LEU A 73 13.84 -14.13 7.46
N ASP A 74 13.68 -14.92 6.41
CA ASP A 74 12.39 -15.48 5.96
C ASP A 74 11.37 -14.45 5.42
N ILE A 75 11.73 -13.18 5.30
CA ILE A 75 10.95 -12.22 4.52
C ILE A 75 11.22 -12.46 3.03
N VAL A 76 10.17 -12.81 2.28
CA VAL A 76 10.28 -13.11 0.83
C VAL A 76 9.67 -12.02 -0.03
N GLU A 77 8.84 -11.17 0.57
CA GLU A 77 8.19 -10.04 -0.10
C GLU A 77 8.00 -8.89 0.87
N ILE A 78 8.05 -7.67 0.35
CA ILE A 78 7.67 -6.45 1.06
C ILE A 78 6.51 -5.82 0.30
N SER A 79 5.36 -5.71 0.95
CA SER A 79 4.15 -5.08 0.42
C SER A 79 3.99 -3.69 1.04
N ILE A 80 3.80 -2.67 0.21
CA ILE A 80 3.79 -1.27 0.65
C ILE A 80 2.47 -0.62 0.29
N SER A 81 1.69 -0.26 1.31
CA SER A 81 0.44 0.47 1.15
C SER A 81 0.71 1.97 1.07
N THR A 82 0.14 2.62 0.06
CA THR A 82 0.30 4.05 -0.14
C THR A 82 -0.85 4.66 -0.93
N ARG A 83 -0.81 6.00 -1.06
CA ARG A 83 -1.74 6.77 -1.88
C ARG A 83 -1.16 6.98 -3.27
N PRO A 84 -2.00 7.02 -4.33
CA PRO A 84 -1.55 7.28 -5.69
C PRO A 84 -0.75 8.58 -5.84
N ASP A 85 -1.22 9.68 -5.25
CA ASP A 85 -0.60 11.00 -5.31
C ASP A 85 0.73 11.11 -4.54
N CYS A 86 1.12 10.05 -3.82
CA CYS A 86 2.39 9.99 -3.10
C CYS A 86 3.40 9.03 -3.76
N ILE A 87 3.10 8.48 -4.93
CA ILE A 87 4.07 7.71 -5.72
C ILE A 87 5.01 8.67 -6.45
N GLN A 88 6.30 8.49 -6.23
CA GLN A 88 7.36 9.25 -6.89
C GLN A 88 8.48 8.30 -7.32
N LYS A 89 9.15 8.66 -8.40
CA LYS A 89 10.19 7.85 -9.03
C LYS A 89 11.30 7.45 -8.05
N GLU A 90 11.71 8.37 -7.19
CA GLU A 90 12.80 8.17 -6.22
C GLU A 90 12.51 7.03 -5.24
N TYR A 91 11.26 6.87 -4.80
CA TYR A 91 10.85 5.76 -3.93
C TYR A 91 10.87 4.43 -4.67
N LEU A 92 10.43 4.42 -5.94
CA LEU A 92 10.46 3.21 -6.77
C LEU A 92 11.90 2.79 -7.11
N ASP A 93 12.80 3.74 -7.36
CA ASP A 93 14.24 3.48 -7.57
C ASP A 93 14.87 2.84 -6.31
N VAL A 94 14.54 3.34 -5.12
CA VAL A 94 14.97 2.75 -3.84
C VAL A 94 14.45 1.32 -3.70
N LEU A 95 13.16 1.09 -3.94
CA LEU A 95 12.55 -0.23 -3.86
C LEU A 95 13.19 -1.21 -4.84
N LYS A 96 13.46 -0.79 -6.08
CA LYS A 96 14.12 -1.60 -7.10
C LYS A 96 15.52 -2.02 -6.65
N SER A 97 16.31 -1.06 -6.16
CA SER A 97 17.66 -1.31 -5.65
C SER A 97 17.66 -2.31 -4.47
N ILE A 98 16.70 -2.16 -3.53
CA ILE A 98 16.58 -3.05 -2.37
C ILE A 98 16.14 -4.45 -2.81
N SER A 99 15.15 -4.56 -3.70
CA SER A 99 14.70 -5.83 -4.27
C SER A 99 15.86 -6.61 -4.90
N GLU A 100 16.67 -5.94 -5.70
CA GLU A 100 17.84 -6.56 -6.36
C GLU A 100 18.92 -6.95 -5.35
N LYS A 101 19.21 -6.09 -4.38
CA LYS A 101 20.25 -6.33 -3.37
C LYS A 101 19.93 -7.48 -2.43
N TYR A 102 18.70 -7.54 -1.94
CA TYR A 102 18.27 -8.51 -0.93
C TYR A 102 17.54 -9.73 -1.52
N GLN A 103 17.29 -9.72 -2.83
CA GLN A 103 16.54 -10.77 -3.54
C GLN A 103 15.15 -10.99 -2.92
N VAL A 104 14.48 -9.88 -2.57
CA VAL A 104 13.14 -9.85 -1.99
C VAL A 104 12.15 -9.27 -3.01
N ALA A 105 10.97 -9.88 -3.15
CA ALA A 105 9.92 -9.34 -3.99
C ALA A 105 9.36 -8.04 -3.41
N ILE A 106 8.90 -7.14 -4.28
CA ILE A 106 8.21 -5.91 -3.89
C ILE A 106 6.82 -5.92 -4.53
N SER A 107 5.80 -5.55 -3.76
CA SER A 107 4.46 -5.24 -4.28
C SER A 107 3.98 -3.90 -3.73
N ILE A 108 3.14 -3.19 -4.51
CA ILE A 108 2.59 -1.90 -4.12
C ILE A 108 1.08 -2.02 -3.97
N GLU A 109 0.55 -1.56 -2.84
CA GLU A 109 -0.88 -1.48 -2.59
C GLU A 109 -1.36 -0.04 -2.70
N LEU A 110 -2.22 0.22 -3.68
CA LEU A 110 -2.76 1.55 -3.97
C LEU A 110 -4.21 1.67 -3.49
N GLY A 111 -4.48 2.68 -2.69
CA GLY A 111 -5.84 3.01 -2.27
C GLY A 111 -6.55 3.90 -3.28
N LEU A 112 -7.22 3.32 -4.28
CA LEU A 112 -8.11 4.06 -5.18
C LEU A 112 -9.42 4.44 -4.49
N GLN A 113 -10.06 3.48 -3.88
CA GLN A 113 -11.36 3.47 -3.18
C GLN A 113 -12.55 3.43 -4.14
N THR A 114 -12.69 4.38 -5.07
CA THR A 114 -13.70 4.42 -6.13
C THR A 114 -13.16 5.20 -7.33
N VAL A 115 -13.77 5.04 -8.49
CA VAL A 115 -13.47 5.87 -9.69
C VAL A 115 -14.33 7.12 -9.77
N ASN A 116 -15.35 7.25 -8.92
CA ASN A 116 -16.26 8.38 -8.88
C ASN A 116 -15.59 9.57 -8.18
N TYR A 117 -15.20 10.59 -8.95
CA TYR A 117 -14.48 11.73 -8.40
C TYR A 117 -15.31 12.57 -7.42
N HIS A 118 -16.65 12.65 -7.59
CA HIS A 118 -17.52 13.31 -6.62
C HIS A 118 -17.50 12.61 -5.26
N THR A 119 -17.48 11.28 -5.28
CA THR A 119 -17.34 10.49 -4.06
C THR A 119 -15.97 10.68 -3.44
N LEU A 120 -14.89 10.66 -4.25
CA LEU A 120 -13.52 10.93 -3.76
C LEU A 120 -13.41 12.29 -3.08
N ASP A 121 -14.01 13.34 -3.65
CA ASP A 121 -14.08 14.66 -3.04
C ASP A 121 -14.87 14.64 -1.72
N THR A 122 -16.04 13.99 -1.72
CA THR A 122 -16.91 13.90 -0.53
C THR A 122 -16.22 13.21 0.65
N ILE A 123 -15.44 12.17 0.39
CA ILE A 123 -14.69 11.44 1.42
C ILE A 123 -13.31 12.08 1.73
N ASN A 124 -13.02 13.24 1.18
CA ASN A 124 -11.76 13.95 1.33
C ASN A 124 -10.53 13.10 0.96
N ARG A 125 -10.60 12.40 -0.18
CA ARG A 125 -9.53 11.47 -0.58
C ARG A 125 -8.23 12.20 -0.96
N GLY A 126 -8.33 13.41 -1.54
CA GLY A 126 -7.20 14.26 -1.89
C GLY A 126 -6.44 13.83 -3.15
N HIS A 127 -6.98 12.87 -3.92
CA HIS A 127 -6.54 12.52 -5.27
C HIS A 127 -7.74 12.04 -6.09
N GLY A 128 -7.63 12.11 -7.40
CA GLY A 128 -8.62 11.60 -8.33
C GLY A 128 -8.14 10.35 -9.08
N LEU A 129 -8.90 9.99 -10.12
CA LEU A 129 -8.59 8.86 -10.99
C LEU A 129 -7.34 9.13 -11.86
N ALA A 130 -7.08 10.40 -12.21
CA ALA A 130 -5.92 10.76 -13.02
C ALA A 130 -4.59 10.44 -12.29
N GLU A 131 -4.47 10.85 -11.02
CA GLU A 131 -3.31 10.55 -10.19
C GLU A 131 -3.15 9.03 -9.97
N TYR A 132 -4.26 8.31 -9.86
CA TYR A 132 -4.22 6.85 -9.75
C TYR A 132 -3.68 6.20 -11.03
N ILE A 133 -4.15 6.61 -12.21
CA ILE A 133 -3.67 6.09 -13.49
C ILE A 133 -2.18 6.36 -13.67
N ASP A 134 -1.75 7.59 -13.38
CA ASP A 134 -0.34 7.99 -13.46
C ASP A 134 0.55 7.12 -12.54
N ALA A 135 0.13 6.93 -11.29
CA ALA A 135 0.82 6.07 -10.33
C ALA A 135 0.92 4.61 -10.83
N VAL A 136 -0.18 4.05 -11.36
CA VAL A 136 -0.20 2.68 -11.92
C VAL A 136 0.81 2.53 -13.05
N LEU A 137 0.79 3.45 -14.02
CA LEU A 137 1.71 3.40 -15.17
C LEU A 137 3.17 3.54 -14.72
N MET A 138 3.44 4.41 -13.75
CA MET A 138 4.76 4.57 -13.17
C MET A 138 5.24 3.28 -12.48
N ILE A 139 4.42 2.65 -11.62
CA ILE A 139 4.76 1.41 -10.92
C ILE A 139 4.97 0.27 -11.91
N GLN A 140 4.13 0.15 -12.95
CA GLN A 140 4.26 -0.87 -13.99
C GLN A 140 5.59 -0.77 -14.75
N SER A 141 6.16 0.43 -14.90
CA SER A 141 7.48 0.61 -15.53
C SER A 141 8.63 -0.04 -14.73
N TYR A 142 8.41 -0.32 -13.43
CA TYR A 142 9.34 -1.07 -12.56
C TYR A 142 9.02 -2.55 -12.49
N ALA A 143 7.95 -3.01 -13.14
CA ALA A 143 7.45 -4.38 -13.08
C ALA A 143 7.10 -4.85 -11.65
N PHE A 144 6.65 -3.94 -10.78
CA PHE A 144 6.12 -4.28 -9.47
C PHE A 144 4.64 -4.66 -9.57
N PRO A 145 4.21 -5.79 -8.98
CA PRO A 145 2.80 -6.11 -8.86
C PRO A 145 2.02 -5.03 -8.10
N ILE A 146 0.79 -4.78 -8.55
CA ILE A 146 -0.09 -3.77 -7.98
C ILE A 146 -1.33 -4.43 -7.39
N CYS A 147 -1.57 -4.15 -6.11
CA CYS A 147 -2.85 -4.43 -5.46
C CYS A 147 -3.64 -3.13 -5.30
N THR A 148 -4.87 -3.09 -5.80
CA THR A 148 -5.73 -1.91 -5.65
C THR A 148 -6.83 -2.15 -4.63
N HIS A 149 -7.00 -1.19 -3.71
CA HIS A 149 -8.07 -1.20 -2.72
C HIS A 149 -9.28 -0.42 -3.25
N ILE A 150 -10.45 -1.05 -3.17
CA ILE A 150 -11.76 -0.47 -3.50
C ILE A 150 -12.67 -0.61 -2.29
N ILE A 151 -13.48 0.40 -2.04
CA ILE A 151 -14.55 0.38 -1.05
C ILE A 151 -15.89 0.40 -1.79
N LEU A 152 -16.75 -0.56 -1.52
CA LEU A 152 -18.11 -0.58 -2.08
C LEU A 152 -19.09 0.18 -1.18
N ASN A 153 -20.16 0.69 -1.80
CA ASN A 153 -21.21 1.43 -1.11
C ASN A 153 -20.75 2.71 -0.39
N LEU A 154 -19.73 3.38 -0.90
CA LEU A 154 -19.39 4.71 -0.42
C LEU A 154 -20.58 5.67 -0.64
N PRO A 155 -20.79 6.66 0.25
CA PRO A 155 -21.82 7.68 0.07
C PRO A 155 -21.66 8.40 -1.27
N GLY A 156 -22.66 8.31 -2.13
CA GLY A 156 -22.61 8.89 -3.49
C GLY A 156 -22.27 7.90 -4.59
N ASP A 157 -21.81 6.70 -4.28
CA ASP A 157 -21.56 5.65 -5.26
C ASP A 157 -22.82 4.84 -5.57
N SER A 158 -22.88 4.34 -6.78
CA SER A 158 -23.89 3.44 -7.30
C SER A 158 -23.26 2.12 -7.77
N MET A 159 -24.07 1.14 -8.11
CA MET A 159 -23.61 -0.09 -8.76
C MET A 159 -22.86 0.19 -10.08
N ARG A 160 -23.19 1.28 -10.76
CA ARG A 160 -22.49 1.69 -11.98
C ARG A 160 -21.04 2.05 -11.68
N ASP A 161 -20.76 2.77 -10.59
CA ASP A 161 -19.40 3.16 -10.19
C ASP A 161 -18.56 1.93 -9.85
N ALA A 162 -19.14 0.93 -9.18
CA ALA A 162 -18.47 -0.34 -8.91
C ALA A 162 -18.09 -1.09 -10.21
N ILE A 163 -19.02 -1.14 -11.20
CA ILE A 163 -18.77 -1.76 -12.50
C ILE A 163 -17.70 -1.00 -13.28
N GLU A 164 -17.74 0.34 -13.30
CA GLU A 164 -16.73 1.17 -13.95
C GLU A 164 -15.36 1.00 -13.29
N SER A 165 -15.31 0.91 -11.95
CA SER A 165 -14.07 0.58 -11.23
C SER A 165 -13.48 -0.74 -11.73
N ALA A 166 -14.28 -1.79 -11.80
CA ALA A 166 -13.83 -3.11 -12.26
C ALA A 166 -13.28 -3.06 -13.71
N LYS A 167 -13.96 -2.33 -14.63
CA LYS A 167 -13.51 -2.19 -16.02
C LYS A 167 -12.20 -1.43 -16.13
N ILE A 168 -12.04 -0.33 -15.36
CA ILE A 168 -10.81 0.48 -15.35
C ILE A 168 -9.64 -0.34 -14.82
N LEU A 169 -9.83 -1.07 -13.70
CA LEU A 169 -8.78 -1.92 -13.14
C LEU A 169 -8.38 -3.04 -14.10
N SER A 170 -9.35 -3.64 -14.79
CA SER A 170 -9.10 -4.64 -15.84
C SER A 170 -8.30 -4.05 -17.02
N ALA A 171 -8.67 -2.86 -17.50
CA ALA A 171 -7.98 -2.19 -18.59
C ALA A 171 -6.54 -1.81 -18.22
N LEU A 172 -6.29 -1.42 -16.97
CA LEU A 172 -4.98 -1.12 -16.43
C LEU A 172 -4.18 -2.38 -16.04
N LYS A 173 -4.74 -3.58 -16.22
CA LYS A 173 -4.09 -4.88 -15.89
C LYS A 173 -3.59 -4.93 -14.45
N ILE A 174 -4.43 -4.51 -13.50
CA ILE A 174 -4.13 -4.60 -12.09
C ILE A 174 -4.06 -6.07 -11.65
N ASP A 175 -3.02 -6.44 -10.90
CA ASP A 175 -2.76 -7.83 -10.54
C ASP A 175 -3.72 -8.35 -9.47
N ILE A 176 -4.02 -7.53 -8.46
CA ILE A 176 -4.86 -7.91 -7.32
C ILE A 176 -5.82 -6.76 -6.98
N VAL A 177 -7.05 -7.11 -6.62
CA VAL A 177 -8.05 -6.15 -6.11
C VAL A 177 -8.50 -6.59 -4.72
N LYS A 178 -8.38 -5.71 -3.74
CA LYS A 178 -8.96 -5.87 -2.40
C LYS A 178 -10.25 -5.05 -2.32
N ILE A 179 -11.34 -5.71 -1.97
CA ILE A 179 -12.66 -5.08 -1.84
C ILE A 179 -13.02 -4.99 -0.36
N HIS A 180 -13.43 -3.80 0.07
CA HIS A 180 -13.84 -3.47 1.42
C HIS A 180 -15.31 -3.04 1.47
#